data_0bf86bb3fe84de9fbbb504984fad126c
#
_entry.id   0bf86bb3fe84de9fbbb504984fad126c
#
_cell.length_a   1.000
_cell.length_b   1.000
_cell.length_c   1.000
_cell.angle_alpha   90.00
_cell.angle_beta   90.00
_cell.angle_gamma   90.00
#
_symmetry.space_group_name_H-M   'P 1'
#
loop_
_entity.id
_entity.type
_entity.pdbx_description
1 polymer ?
#
loop_
_entity_poly.entity_id
_entity_poly.type
_entity_poly.pdbx_seq_one_letter_code
_entity_poly.pdbx_strand_id
1 'polypeptide(L)'
;ANGTVLATNKSVCTISVIHNQMEEPEKVIAMLVKELGISEETARKRVEKVSSIERVKTNVAKETGDAIRAYGLSGVKVDEDYKRYYPYGTLASKVLGFTGADNQGILGLEVKYDEYLQGTNGKILTLTDARGIEIENAGESRLEPVNGYDLCLSLDRNIQMYCEQAAKKVCTKKSADSVSVIVMNPQNGELMAMVNYPEFDLNDPFTLVGDTGESVSAEEKQNLLNKMWRNQCISDTYEPGSTFKIITAAAALEEGVVKLDDAFFCPGYKIVEDRRIRCAR
;
A
#
# COMPACT_ATOMS: atom_id res chain seq x y z
N ALA A 1 -16.49 6.52 -2.67
CA ALA A 1 -17.66 7.17 -3.27
C ALA A 1 -17.89 8.58 -2.69
N ASN A 2 -17.82 8.81 -1.41
CA ASN A 2 -18.27 10.06 -0.75
C ASN A 2 -17.15 11.07 -0.50
N GLY A 3 -16.13 11.15 -1.32
CA GLY A 3 -14.99 12.06 -1.15
C GLY A 3 -14.11 11.75 0.06
N THR A 4 -14.27 10.56 0.67
CA THR A 4 -13.41 10.14 1.79
C THR A 4 -12.03 9.80 1.27
N VAL A 5 -11.00 10.44 1.83
CA VAL A 5 -9.60 10.20 1.48
C VAL A 5 -9.13 8.88 2.08
N LEU A 6 -8.83 7.91 1.23
CA LEU A 6 -8.33 6.58 1.62
C LEU A 6 -6.81 6.48 1.59
N ALA A 7 -6.17 7.24 0.74
CA ALA A 7 -4.72 7.37 0.62
C ALA A 7 -4.36 8.83 0.29
N THR A 8 -3.31 9.35 0.90
CA THR A 8 -2.83 10.73 0.68
C THR A 8 -1.31 10.78 0.84
N ASN A 9 -0.71 11.93 0.55
CA ASN A 9 0.70 12.17 0.79
C ASN A 9 0.88 12.95 2.07
N LYS A 10 1.84 12.55 2.90
CA LYS A 10 2.25 13.27 4.12
C LYS A 10 3.65 13.83 3.89
N SER A 11 3.84 15.12 4.17
CA SER A 11 5.17 15.74 4.11
C SER A 11 6.08 15.12 5.14
N VAL A 12 7.26 14.73 4.70
CA VAL A 12 8.36 14.18 5.49
C VAL A 12 9.66 14.84 5.06
N CYS A 13 10.75 14.55 5.75
CA CYS A 13 12.08 15.02 5.38
C CYS A 13 13.04 13.85 5.20
N THR A 14 13.98 14.02 4.28
CA THR A 14 15.17 13.17 4.14
C THR A 14 16.37 13.94 4.68
N ILE A 15 17.07 13.34 5.65
CA ILE A 15 18.26 13.92 6.27
C ILE A 15 19.48 13.29 5.63
N SER A 16 20.35 14.15 5.11
CA SER A 16 21.62 13.76 4.49
C SER A 16 22.76 14.58 5.05
N VAL A 17 23.98 14.05 4.94
CA VAL A 17 25.21 14.76 5.32
C VAL A 17 26.17 14.80 4.13
N ILE A 18 26.91 15.91 4.02
CA ILE A 18 27.89 16.16 2.97
C ILE A 18 29.24 16.30 3.66
N HIS A 19 30.08 15.27 3.58
CA HIS A 19 31.35 15.17 4.33
C HIS A 19 32.25 16.38 4.13
N ASN A 20 32.45 16.81 2.89
CA ASN A 20 33.35 17.90 2.55
C ASN A 20 32.91 19.30 2.98
N GLN A 21 31.64 19.44 3.39
CA GLN A 21 31.05 20.72 3.87
C GLN A 21 30.96 20.77 5.39
N MET A 22 31.30 19.70 6.09
CA MET A 22 31.14 19.59 7.54
C MET A 22 32.30 20.27 8.26
N GLU A 23 31.99 21.29 9.06
CA GLU A 23 32.97 22.01 9.90
C GLU A 23 33.04 21.41 11.30
N GLU A 24 31.94 20.96 11.86
CA GLU A 24 31.79 20.52 13.25
C GLU A 24 31.19 19.10 13.34
N PRO A 25 31.90 18.03 12.92
CA PRO A 25 31.37 16.68 12.81
C PRO A 25 30.82 16.12 14.15
N GLU A 26 31.45 16.42 15.28
CA GLU A 26 31.00 15.96 16.59
C GLU A 26 29.67 16.60 17.00
N LYS A 27 29.42 17.87 16.65
CA LYS A 27 28.11 18.50 16.88
C LYS A 27 27.03 17.90 15.96
N VAL A 28 27.39 17.57 14.72
CA VAL A 28 26.47 16.88 13.79
C VAL A 28 26.10 15.51 14.33
N ILE A 29 27.07 14.72 14.83
CA ILE A 29 26.81 13.41 15.43
C ILE A 29 25.87 13.56 16.63
N ALA A 30 26.17 14.46 17.56
CA ALA A 30 25.34 14.68 18.74
C ALA A 30 23.89 15.09 18.38
N MET A 31 23.73 15.97 17.39
CA MET A 31 22.41 16.39 16.88
C MET A 31 21.66 15.21 16.25
N LEU A 32 22.31 14.41 15.38
CA LEU A 32 21.68 13.25 14.75
C LEU A 32 21.22 12.21 15.78
N VAL A 33 22.03 11.93 16.80
CA VAL A 33 21.65 11.03 17.90
C VAL A 33 20.41 11.56 18.63
N LYS A 34 20.42 12.83 19.00
CA LYS A 34 19.34 13.47 19.76
C LYS A 34 18.02 13.54 18.99
N GLU A 35 18.07 14.06 17.75
CA GLU A 35 16.86 14.35 16.99
C GLU A 35 16.32 13.14 16.22
N LEU A 36 17.17 12.22 15.76
CA LEU A 36 16.76 11.05 14.99
C LEU A 36 16.66 9.76 15.82
N GLY A 37 17.14 9.76 17.08
CA GLY A 37 17.15 8.58 17.94
C GLY A 37 18.00 7.42 17.42
N ILE A 38 19.01 7.68 16.59
CA ILE A 38 19.94 6.67 16.10
C ILE A 38 21.11 6.51 17.08
N SER A 39 21.77 5.34 17.05
CA SER A 39 22.96 5.12 17.89
C SER A 39 24.12 6.02 17.45
N GLU A 40 24.98 6.41 18.40
CA GLU A 40 26.18 7.20 18.13
C GLU A 40 27.07 6.52 17.10
N GLU A 41 27.24 5.20 17.21
CA GLU A 41 28.00 4.40 16.23
C GLU A 41 27.46 4.57 14.80
N THR A 42 26.12 4.48 14.64
CA THR A 42 25.47 4.67 13.35
C THR A 42 25.64 6.09 12.83
N ALA A 43 25.45 7.09 13.70
CA ALA A 43 25.64 8.49 13.33
C ALA A 43 27.06 8.77 12.89
N ARG A 44 28.06 8.32 13.66
CA ARG A 44 29.49 8.46 13.38
C ARG A 44 29.87 7.81 12.05
N LYS A 45 29.42 6.56 11.80
CA LYS A 45 29.66 5.85 10.55
C LYS A 45 29.12 6.61 9.32
N ARG A 46 27.97 7.28 9.46
CA ARG A 46 27.39 8.09 8.37
C ARG A 46 28.15 9.41 8.16
N VAL A 47 28.52 10.07 9.24
CA VAL A 47 29.23 11.37 9.23
C VAL A 47 30.68 11.23 8.71
N GLU A 48 31.38 10.20 9.14
CA GLU A 48 32.79 9.95 8.75
C GLU A 48 32.94 9.36 7.35
N LYS A 49 31.83 8.88 6.75
CA LYS A 49 31.90 8.32 5.39
C LYS A 49 32.20 9.39 4.36
N VAL A 50 33.35 9.27 3.70
CA VAL A 50 33.77 10.18 2.62
C VAL A 50 32.89 9.92 1.38
N SER A 51 31.89 10.77 1.19
CA SER A 51 30.97 10.73 0.04
C SER A 51 30.52 12.15 -0.29
N SER A 52 30.09 12.37 -1.54
CA SER A 52 29.52 13.65 -1.96
C SER A 52 28.23 13.99 -1.20
N ILE A 53 27.42 12.97 -0.91
CA ILE A 53 26.23 13.04 -0.07
C ILE A 53 25.97 11.67 0.53
N GLU A 54 25.72 11.60 1.82
CA GLU A 54 25.36 10.37 2.53
C GLU A 54 23.97 10.55 3.17
N ARG A 55 23.03 9.72 2.75
CA ARG A 55 21.68 9.72 3.30
C ARG A 55 21.69 9.05 4.68
N VAL A 56 21.31 9.80 5.72
CA VAL A 56 21.30 9.33 7.11
C VAL A 56 19.96 8.66 7.44
N LYS A 57 18.85 9.35 7.19
CA LYS A 57 17.51 8.84 7.48
C LYS A 57 16.47 9.46 6.54
N THR A 58 15.56 8.64 6.03
CA THR A 58 14.40 9.05 5.23
C THR A 58 13.12 9.01 6.07
N ASN A 59 12.04 9.56 5.55
CA ASN A 59 10.72 9.56 6.19
C ASN A 59 10.71 10.15 7.63
N VAL A 60 11.56 11.15 7.86
CA VAL A 60 11.62 11.90 9.11
C VAL A 60 10.44 12.86 9.17
N ALA A 61 9.78 12.99 10.33
CA ALA A 61 8.69 13.93 10.51
C ALA A 61 9.15 15.37 10.20
N LYS A 62 8.26 16.17 9.60
CA LYS A 62 8.59 17.55 9.20
C LYS A 62 9.09 18.38 10.38
N GLU A 63 8.45 18.23 11.53
CA GLU A 63 8.81 18.94 12.77
C GLU A 63 10.25 18.63 13.20
N THR A 64 10.67 17.36 13.08
CA THR A 64 12.05 16.95 13.35
C THR A 64 13.03 17.50 12.30
N GLY A 65 12.63 17.52 11.03
CA GLY A 65 13.41 18.14 9.96
C GLY A 65 13.63 19.64 10.20
N ASP A 66 12.59 20.34 10.60
CA ASP A 66 12.67 21.77 10.93
C ASP A 66 13.55 22.03 12.17
N ALA A 67 13.46 21.17 13.20
CA ALA A 67 14.35 21.21 14.34
C ALA A 67 15.83 21.03 13.94
N ILE A 68 16.11 20.08 13.03
CA ILE A 68 17.47 19.86 12.51
C ILE A 68 17.97 21.07 11.72
N ARG A 69 17.13 21.69 10.88
CA ARG A 69 17.49 22.92 10.15
C ARG A 69 17.86 24.06 11.11
N ALA A 70 17.16 24.17 12.24
CA ALA A 70 17.39 25.23 13.22
C ALA A 70 18.78 25.18 13.88
N TYR A 71 19.48 24.03 13.84
CA TYR A 71 20.86 23.94 14.31
C TYR A 71 21.87 24.71 13.41
N GLY A 72 21.53 24.93 12.13
CA GLY A 72 22.39 25.68 11.20
C GLY A 72 23.77 25.08 10.98
N LEU A 73 23.92 23.74 11.12
CA LEU A 73 25.22 23.06 11.01
C LEU A 73 25.60 22.83 9.55
N SER A 74 26.79 23.30 9.18
CA SER A 74 27.36 23.10 7.84
C SER A 74 27.47 21.62 7.49
N GLY A 75 27.15 21.27 6.24
CA GLY A 75 27.19 19.89 5.75
C GLY A 75 25.99 19.02 6.16
N VAL A 76 24.98 19.58 6.81
CA VAL A 76 23.70 18.91 7.08
C VAL A 76 22.67 19.39 6.09
N LYS A 77 22.08 18.47 5.33
CA LYS A 77 21.04 18.75 4.35
C LYS A 77 19.71 18.14 4.78
N VAL A 78 18.64 18.93 4.72
CA VAL A 78 17.27 18.53 5.04
C VAL A 78 16.41 18.77 3.82
N ASP A 79 16.19 17.72 3.04
CA ASP A 79 15.34 17.79 1.86
C ASP A 79 13.88 17.49 2.24
N GLU A 80 12.96 18.27 1.70
CA GLU A 80 11.53 17.96 1.79
C GLU A 80 11.19 16.80 0.86
N ASP A 81 10.34 15.91 1.35
CA ASP A 81 9.92 14.70 0.67
C ASP A 81 8.47 14.40 1.05
N TYR A 82 7.86 13.43 0.38
CA TYR A 82 6.51 12.97 0.67
C TYR A 82 6.52 11.47 0.87
N LYS A 83 5.76 11.03 1.87
CA LYS A 83 5.47 9.61 2.10
C LYS A 83 3.99 9.36 1.88
N ARG A 84 3.67 8.27 1.18
CA ARG A 84 2.28 7.80 1.06
C ARG A 84 1.74 7.42 2.43
N TYR A 85 0.53 7.85 2.74
CA TYR A 85 -0.11 7.66 4.03
C TYR A 85 -1.57 7.21 3.85
N TYR A 86 -1.96 6.22 4.62
CA TYR A 86 -3.28 5.60 4.59
C TYR A 86 -4.00 5.88 5.92
N PRO A 87 -4.93 6.86 5.95
CA PRO A 87 -5.56 7.33 7.19
C PRO A 87 -6.31 6.23 7.96
N TYR A 88 -6.77 5.20 7.26
CA TYR A 88 -7.54 4.11 7.84
C TYR A 88 -6.73 2.81 8.03
N GLY A 89 -5.41 2.86 7.86
CA GLY A 89 -4.51 1.75 8.11
C GLY A 89 -4.86 0.49 7.32
N THR A 90 -5.69 -0.37 7.90
CA THR A 90 -6.02 -1.69 7.32
C THR A 90 -7.19 -1.68 6.31
N LEU A 91 -7.95 -0.59 6.22
CA LEU A 91 -9.17 -0.54 5.41
C LEU A 91 -8.87 -0.77 3.92
N ALA A 92 -9.51 -1.78 3.34
CA ALA A 92 -9.36 -2.18 1.93
C ALA A 92 -7.88 -2.41 1.52
N SER A 93 -7.04 -2.92 2.42
CA SER A 93 -5.58 -2.99 2.25
C SER A 93 -5.18 -3.72 0.96
N LYS A 94 -5.81 -4.85 0.65
CA LYS A 94 -5.50 -5.66 -0.54
C LYS A 94 -6.08 -5.11 -1.84
N VAL A 95 -6.95 -4.09 -1.74
CA VAL A 95 -7.48 -3.35 -2.90
C VAL A 95 -6.63 -2.14 -3.19
N LEU A 96 -6.42 -1.28 -2.17
CA LEU A 96 -5.62 -0.07 -2.31
C LEU A 96 -4.17 -0.42 -2.67
N GLY A 97 -3.59 -1.36 -1.94
CA GLY A 97 -2.17 -1.63 -2.07
C GLY A 97 -1.32 -0.54 -1.42
N PHE A 98 -0.02 -0.60 -1.64
CA PHE A 98 0.92 0.32 -1.02
C PHE A 98 2.06 0.69 -1.97
N THR A 99 2.81 1.73 -1.61
CA THR A 99 3.98 2.21 -2.34
C THR A 99 5.28 1.78 -1.68
N GLY A 100 6.34 1.69 -2.46
CA GLY A 100 7.70 1.45 -1.98
C GLY A 100 8.37 2.70 -1.38
N ALA A 101 9.67 2.55 -1.09
CA ALA A 101 10.48 3.62 -0.49
C ALA A 101 10.61 4.87 -1.39
N ASP A 102 10.55 4.69 -2.69
CA ASP A 102 10.64 5.77 -3.69
C ASP A 102 9.25 6.22 -4.18
N ASN A 103 8.21 5.96 -3.38
CA ASN A 103 6.80 6.26 -3.65
C ASN A 103 6.22 5.60 -4.91
N GLN A 104 6.93 4.64 -5.53
CA GLN A 104 6.39 3.84 -6.63
C GLN A 104 5.36 2.83 -6.11
N GLY A 105 4.29 2.60 -6.85
CA GLY A 105 3.29 1.58 -6.52
C GLY A 105 3.87 0.17 -6.54
N ILE A 106 3.62 -0.62 -5.48
CA ILE A 106 4.08 -2.00 -5.36
C ILE A 106 2.92 -2.98 -5.56
N LEU A 107 1.75 -2.65 -5.04
CA LEU A 107 0.59 -3.55 -5.00
C LEU A 107 -0.71 -2.80 -5.24
N GLY A 108 -1.77 -3.52 -5.64
CA GLY A 108 -3.14 -3.02 -5.70
C GLY A 108 -3.36 -1.88 -6.68
N LEU A 109 -4.20 -0.93 -6.31
CA LEU A 109 -4.49 0.26 -7.11
C LEU A 109 -3.29 1.19 -7.19
N GLU A 110 -2.44 1.24 -6.16
CA GLU A 110 -1.21 2.05 -6.19
C GLU A 110 -0.30 1.63 -7.35
N VAL A 111 -0.06 0.34 -7.58
CA VAL A 111 0.74 -0.12 -8.73
C VAL A 111 -0.02 -0.01 -10.04
N LYS A 112 -1.33 -0.29 -10.04
CA LYS A 112 -2.13 -0.30 -11.28
C LYS A 112 -2.25 1.08 -11.91
N TYR A 113 -2.31 2.12 -11.06
CA TYR A 113 -2.49 3.51 -11.47
C TYR A 113 -1.27 4.37 -11.15
N ASP A 114 -0.10 3.76 -10.94
CA ASP A 114 1.15 4.44 -10.58
C ASP A 114 1.46 5.58 -11.56
N GLU A 115 1.36 5.34 -12.86
CA GLU A 115 1.59 6.33 -13.92
C GLU A 115 0.72 7.60 -13.77
N TYR A 116 -0.50 7.46 -13.24
CA TYR A 116 -1.42 8.59 -13.04
C TYR A 116 -1.26 9.24 -11.68
N LEU A 117 -0.96 8.44 -10.65
CA LEU A 117 -0.82 8.91 -9.27
C LEU A 117 0.54 9.55 -9.02
N GLN A 118 1.56 9.10 -9.72
CA GLN A 118 2.91 9.62 -9.63
C GLN A 118 3.01 10.94 -10.40
N GLY A 119 3.40 12.01 -9.71
CA GLY A 119 3.69 13.27 -10.36
C GLY A 119 5.08 13.30 -10.98
N THR A 120 5.52 14.47 -11.38
CA THR A 120 6.88 14.71 -11.84
C THR A 120 7.65 15.47 -10.78
N ASN A 121 8.79 14.93 -10.34
CA ASN A 121 9.64 15.57 -9.36
C ASN A 121 10.19 16.90 -9.88
N GLY A 122 10.13 17.94 -9.06
CA GLY A 122 10.83 19.19 -9.31
C GLY A 122 12.34 18.99 -9.26
N LYS A 123 13.08 19.94 -9.81
CA LYS A 123 14.54 20.00 -9.77
C LYS A 123 15.00 21.38 -9.35
N ILE A 124 15.96 21.43 -8.43
CA ILE A 124 16.67 22.65 -8.07
C ILE A 124 18.09 22.50 -8.63
N LEU A 125 18.46 23.40 -9.51
CA LEU A 125 19.81 23.49 -10.07
C LEU A 125 20.50 24.68 -9.41
N THR A 126 21.52 24.39 -8.62
CA THR A 126 22.41 25.38 -7.99
C THR A 126 23.79 25.31 -8.63
N LEU A 127 24.45 26.45 -8.75
CA LEU A 127 25.84 26.48 -9.15
C LEU A 127 26.70 26.25 -7.91
N THR A 128 27.62 25.29 -8.00
CA THR A 128 28.56 24.97 -6.94
C THR A 128 30.01 25.26 -7.37
N ASP A 129 30.86 25.56 -6.43
CA ASP A 129 32.30 25.64 -6.65
C ASP A 129 32.90 24.24 -6.88
N ALA A 130 34.23 24.16 -7.10
CA ALA A 130 34.96 22.92 -7.30
C ALA A 130 34.92 21.97 -6.06
N ARG A 131 34.49 22.45 -4.91
CA ARG A 131 34.32 21.68 -3.66
C ARG A 131 32.89 21.24 -3.45
N GLY A 132 31.96 21.61 -4.35
CA GLY A 132 30.54 21.31 -4.23
C GLY A 132 29.79 22.25 -3.29
N ILE A 133 30.34 23.39 -2.89
CA ILE A 133 29.68 24.40 -2.07
C ILE A 133 28.90 25.34 -2.97
N GLU A 134 27.66 25.63 -2.60
CA GLU A 134 26.81 26.56 -3.33
C GLU A 134 27.46 27.95 -3.37
N ILE A 135 27.52 28.53 -4.57
CA ILE A 135 28.03 29.88 -4.76
C ILE A 135 26.94 30.86 -4.37
N GLU A 136 27.17 31.63 -3.31
CA GLU A 136 26.23 32.68 -2.87
C GLU A 136 25.92 33.63 -4.04
N ASN A 137 24.63 33.91 -4.25
CA ASN A 137 24.12 34.78 -5.31
C ASN A 137 24.32 34.30 -6.77
N ALA A 138 24.68 33.03 -7.01
CA ALA A 138 24.80 32.50 -8.37
C ALA A 138 23.48 32.21 -9.08
N GLY A 139 22.35 32.40 -8.38
CA GLY A 139 21.00 32.13 -8.86
C GLY A 139 20.62 30.66 -8.82
N GLU A 140 19.47 30.35 -8.30
CA GLU A 140 18.84 29.02 -8.38
C GLU A 140 17.93 28.96 -9.61
N SER A 141 18.04 27.89 -10.39
CA SER A 141 17.03 27.55 -11.39
C SER A 141 16.10 26.47 -10.80
N ARG A 142 14.83 26.81 -10.60
CA ARG A 142 13.83 25.89 -10.08
C ARG A 142 12.92 25.41 -11.19
N LEU A 143 12.79 24.10 -11.30
CA LEU A 143 11.71 23.43 -12.03
C LEU A 143 10.71 22.93 -10.99
N GLU A 144 9.51 23.53 -10.97
CA GLU A 144 8.48 23.17 -10.01
C GLU A 144 8.00 21.73 -10.23
N PRO A 145 7.65 20.99 -9.15
CA PRO A 145 7.07 19.66 -9.27
C PRO A 145 5.65 19.74 -9.87
N VAL A 146 5.28 18.71 -10.62
CA VAL A 146 3.93 18.55 -11.14
C VAL A 146 3.23 17.45 -10.33
N ASN A 147 2.10 17.78 -9.71
CA ASN A 147 1.32 16.80 -8.95
C ASN A 147 0.73 15.73 -9.87
N GLY A 148 0.63 14.49 -9.37
CA GLY A 148 -0.15 13.43 -10.00
C GLY A 148 -1.66 13.69 -9.89
N TYR A 149 -2.43 12.80 -10.49
CA TYR A 149 -3.89 12.86 -10.47
C TYR A 149 -4.48 12.19 -9.23
N ASP A 150 -5.70 12.58 -8.88
CA ASP A 150 -6.49 11.90 -7.87
C ASP A 150 -7.30 10.75 -8.50
N LEU A 151 -7.32 9.60 -7.87
CA LEU A 151 -8.13 8.46 -8.26
C LEU A 151 -9.40 8.37 -7.42
N CYS A 152 -10.57 8.54 -8.05
CA CYS A 152 -11.86 8.37 -7.41
C CYS A 152 -12.35 6.92 -7.56
N LEU A 153 -12.70 6.28 -6.44
CA LEU A 153 -13.18 4.90 -6.38
C LEU A 153 -14.68 4.83 -6.13
N SER A 154 -15.32 3.76 -6.59
CA SER A 154 -16.70 3.40 -6.26
C SER A 154 -16.85 2.86 -4.84
N LEU A 155 -15.75 2.45 -4.18
CA LEU A 155 -15.78 1.94 -2.81
C LEU A 155 -16.45 2.93 -1.85
N ASP A 156 -17.42 2.44 -1.08
CA ASP A 156 -18.00 3.18 0.04
C ASP A 156 -17.31 2.78 1.34
N ARG A 157 -16.71 3.77 2.02
CA ARG A 157 -15.97 3.54 3.27
C ARG A 157 -16.83 2.83 4.33
N ASN A 158 -18.08 3.20 4.47
CA ASN A 158 -18.93 2.64 5.53
C ASN A 158 -19.31 1.19 5.22
N ILE A 159 -19.68 0.91 3.96
CA ILE A 159 -19.99 -0.45 3.52
C ILE A 159 -18.75 -1.34 3.65
N GLN A 160 -17.59 -0.87 3.19
CA GLN A 160 -16.31 -1.57 3.33
C GLN A 160 -16.02 -1.91 4.79
N MET A 161 -16.11 -0.93 5.69
CA MET A 161 -15.85 -1.11 7.11
C MET A 161 -16.82 -2.09 7.78
N TYR A 162 -18.11 -2.03 7.47
CA TYR A 162 -19.08 -3.00 7.98
C TYR A 162 -18.81 -4.41 7.48
N CYS A 163 -18.45 -4.56 6.20
CA CYS A 163 -18.08 -5.86 5.63
C CYS A 163 -16.81 -6.44 6.26
N GLU A 164 -15.79 -5.61 6.53
CA GLU A 164 -14.57 -6.05 7.23
C GLU A 164 -14.86 -6.51 8.67
N GLN A 165 -15.69 -5.76 9.40
CA GLN A 165 -16.13 -6.17 10.74
C GLN A 165 -16.92 -7.47 10.71
N ALA A 166 -17.80 -7.65 9.73
CA ALA A 166 -18.55 -8.89 9.55
C ALA A 166 -17.65 -10.06 9.20
N ALA A 167 -16.71 -9.86 8.27
CA ALA A 167 -15.71 -10.85 7.87
C ALA A 167 -14.86 -11.30 9.06
N LYS A 168 -14.35 -10.35 9.86
CA LYS A 168 -13.61 -10.62 11.10
C LYS A 168 -14.41 -11.46 12.09
N LYS A 169 -15.69 -11.09 12.31
CA LYS A 169 -16.60 -11.83 13.19
C LYS A 169 -16.81 -13.27 12.71
N VAL A 170 -17.04 -13.48 11.41
CA VAL A 170 -17.25 -14.80 10.82
C VAL A 170 -15.97 -15.63 10.93
N CYS A 171 -14.82 -15.06 10.56
CA CYS A 171 -13.52 -15.72 10.63
C CYS A 171 -13.25 -16.23 12.05
N THR A 172 -13.39 -15.37 13.06
CA THR A 172 -13.20 -15.75 14.47
C THR A 172 -14.23 -16.80 14.94
N LYS A 173 -15.52 -16.59 14.64
CA LYS A 173 -16.59 -17.48 15.13
C LYS A 173 -16.57 -18.86 14.48
N LYS A 174 -16.11 -18.97 13.25
CA LYS A 174 -16.09 -20.20 12.46
C LYS A 174 -14.71 -20.84 12.37
N SER A 175 -13.68 -20.21 12.98
CA SER A 175 -12.28 -20.63 12.85
C SER A 175 -11.88 -20.82 11.38
N ALA A 176 -12.31 -19.87 10.52
CA ALA A 176 -11.96 -19.88 9.11
C ALA A 176 -10.59 -19.23 8.91
N ASP A 177 -9.82 -19.72 7.94
CA ASP A 177 -8.51 -19.16 7.61
C ASP A 177 -8.62 -17.77 6.96
N SER A 178 -9.66 -17.58 6.15
CA SER A 178 -9.93 -16.32 5.46
C SER A 178 -11.41 -16.14 5.16
N VAL A 179 -11.81 -14.89 4.93
CA VAL A 179 -13.17 -14.52 4.50
C VAL A 179 -13.07 -13.44 3.43
N SER A 180 -13.66 -13.70 2.27
CA SER A 180 -13.76 -12.74 1.17
C SER A 180 -15.19 -12.26 1.01
N VAL A 181 -15.39 -10.95 0.82
CA VAL A 181 -16.71 -10.34 0.59
C VAL A 181 -16.61 -9.34 -0.55
N ILE A 182 -17.53 -9.43 -1.51
CA ILE A 182 -17.70 -8.44 -2.58
C ILE A 182 -19.12 -7.91 -2.50
N VAL A 183 -19.28 -6.60 -2.48
CA VAL A 183 -20.56 -5.91 -2.58
C VAL A 183 -20.59 -5.11 -3.88
N MET A 184 -21.53 -5.45 -4.75
CA MET A 184 -21.67 -4.84 -6.07
C MET A 184 -23.05 -4.22 -6.22
N ASN A 185 -23.12 -3.06 -6.85
CA ASN A 185 -24.37 -2.51 -7.34
C ASN A 185 -24.78 -3.23 -8.64
N PRO A 186 -25.88 -4.00 -8.66
CA PRO A 186 -26.23 -4.81 -9.84
C PRO A 186 -26.70 -3.97 -11.03
N GLN A 187 -27.02 -2.69 -10.84
CA GLN A 187 -27.52 -1.82 -11.90
C GLN A 187 -26.41 -1.28 -12.81
N ASN A 188 -25.20 -1.05 -12.25
CA ASN A 188 -24.10 -0.43 -12.98
C ASN A 188 -22.76 -1.16 -12.83
N GLY A 189 -22.71 -2.23 -11.99
CA GLY A 189 -21.49 -3.02 -11.78
C GLY A 189 -20.45 -2.37 -10.84
N GLU A 190 -20.76 -1.25 -10.22
CA GLU A 190 -19.84 -0.61 -9.27
C GLU A 190 -19.60 -1.48 -8.04
N LEU A 191 -18.34 -1.67 -7.68
CA LEU A 191 -17.94 -2.36 -6.46
C LEU A 191 -17.96 -1.37 -5.29
N MET A 192 -18.91 -1.57 -4.37
CA MET A 192 -19.07 -0.75 -3.18
C MET A 192 -18.19 -1.22 -2.02
N ALA A 193 -17.84 -2.51 -1.97
CA ALA A 193 -16.87 -3.07 -1.05
C ALA A 193 -16.20 -4.30 -1.66
N MET A 194 -14.93 -4.50 -1.29
CA MET A 194 -14.15 -5.70 -1.59
C MET A 194 -13.23 -5.99 -0.38
N VAL A 195 -13.54 -7.05 0.35
CA VAL A 195 -12.88 -7.44 1.59
C VAL A 195 -12.15 -8.76 1.43
N ASN A 196 -10.97 -8.84 1.99
CA ASN A 196 -10.14 -10.05 2.07
C ASN A 196 -9.55 -10.16 3.49
N TYR A 197 -10.32 -10.65 4.43
CA TYR A 197 -9.86 -10.81 5.82
C TYR A 197 -9.00 -12.07 5.98
N PRO A 198 -7.87 -12.04 6.70
CA PRO A 198 -7.31 -10.92 7.46
C PRO A 198 -6.66 -9.85 6.57
N GLU A 199 -6.84 -8.60 6.97
CA GLU A 199 -6.21 -7.42 6.37
C GLU A 199 -4.82 -7.18 7.00
N PHE A 200 -4.01 -6.32 6.37
CA PHE A 200 -2.72 -5.86 6.89
C PHE A 200 -2.65 -4.33 6.95
N ASP A 201 -1.72 -3.77 7.72
CA ASP A 201 -1.55 -2.30 7.82
C ASP A 201 -0.79 -1.77 6.59
N LEU A 202 -1.44 -0.90 5.82
CA LEU A 202 -0.87 -0.24 4.65
C LEU A 202 0.30 0.70 5.00
N ASN A 203 0.33 1.23 6.21
CA ASN A 203 1.44 2.08 6.68
C ASN A 203 2.66 1.27 7.14
N ASP A 204 2.47 -0.03 7.41
CA ASP A 204 3.53 -0.99 7.76
C ASP A 204 3.33 -2.34 7.06
N PRO A 205 3.40 -2.39 5.71
CA PRO A 205 3.00 -3.55 4.92
C PRO A 205 3.98 -4.73 5.00
N PHE A 206 5.17 -4.54 5.57
CA PHE A 206 6.23 -5.58 5.66
C PHE A 206 6.26 -6.30 7.02
N THR A 207 5.35 -5.96 7.93
CA THR A 207 5.15 -6.66 9.19
C THR A 207 4.05 -7.72 9.02
N LEU A 208 4.38 -8.97 9.31
CA LEU A 208 3.43 -10.10 9.20
C LEU A 208 2.34 -9.98 10.25
N VAL A 209 1.09 -10.15 9.84
CA VAL A 209 -0.04 -10.19 10.77
C VAL A 209 -0.01 -11.52 11.52
N GLY A 210 0.02 -11.47 12.86
CA GLY A 210 0.09 -12.65 13.73
C GLY A 210 1.48 -13.24 13.85
N ASP A 211 2.54 -12.48 13.57
CA ASP A 211 3.92 -12.89 13.76
C ASP A 211 4.16 -13.29 15.21
N THR A 212 4.58 -14.54 15.41
CA THR A 212 4.85 -15.11 16.73
C THR A 212 6.27 -14.81 17.23
N GLY A 213 7.05 -14.02 16.46
CA GLY A 213 8.44 -13.69 16.79
C GLY A 213 9.44 -14.82 16.50
N GLU A 214 9.00 -15.88 15.83
CA GLU A 214 9.92 -16.93 15.37
C GLU A 214 10.80 -16.40 14.22
N SER A 215 12.09 -16.74 14.25
CA SER A 215 13.00 -16.34 13.18
C SER A 215 12.77 -17.23 11.97
N VAL A 216 12.05 -16.71 10.98
CA VAL A 216 11.88 -17.35 9.67
C VAL A 216 13.00 -16.89 8.72
N SER A 217 13.33 -17.72 7.73
CA SER A 217 14.28 -17.34 6.68
C SER A 217 13.76 -16.15 5.86
N ALA A 218 14.65 -15.42 5.21
CA ALA A 218 14.27 -14.29 4.36
C ALA A 218 13.33 -14.72 3.22
N GLU A 219 13.57 -15.89 2.62
CA GLU A 219 12.72 -16.43 1.57
C GLU A 219 11.32 -16.81 2.09
N GLU A 220 11.25 -17.45 3.24
CA GLU A 220 9.99 -17.82 3.88
C GLU A 220 9.19 -16.59 4.28
N LYS A 221 9.84 -15.56 4.86
CA LYS A 221 9.20 -14.28 5.15
C LYS A 221 8.62 -13.64 3.90
N GLN A 222 9.35 -13.64 2.77
CA GLN A 222 8.85 -13.09 1.51
C GLN A 222 7.63 -13.86 1.00
N ASN A 223 7.62 -15.19 1.11
CA ASN A 223 6.48 -16.02 0.73
C ASN A 223 5.24 -15.74 1.60
N LEU A 224 5.43 -15.56 2.91
CA LEU A 224 4.35 -15.19 3.84
C LEU A 224 3.80 -13.79 3.53
N LEU A 225 4.66 -12.82 3.23
CA LEU A 225 4.25 -11.48 2.80
C LEU A 225 3.44 -11.53 1.50
N ASN A 226 3.89 -12.25 0.49
CA ASN A 226 3.18 -12.41 -0.77
C ASN A 226 1.79 -13.04 -0.57
N LYS A 227 1.69 -14.02 0.33
CA LYS A 227 0.41 -14.63 0.71
C LYS A 227 -0.49 -13.63 1.46
N MET A 228 0.06 -12.85 2.39
CA MET A 228 -0.65 -11.83 3.14
C MET A 228 -1.21 -10.72 2.24
N TRP A 229 -0.44 -10.27 1.25
CA TRP A 229 -0.83 -9.21 0.33
C TRP A 229 -1.82 -9.66 -0.76
N ARG A 230 -1.98 -10.98 -0.97
CA ARG A 230 -2.78 -11.52 -2.07
C ARG A 230 -4.26 -11.12 -1.92
N ASN A 231 -4.81 -10.53 -2.97
CA ASN A 231 -6.24 -10.24 -3.08
C ASN A 231 -6.97 -11.48 -3.63
N GLN A 232 -7.55 -12.26 -2.74
CA GLN A 232 -8.24 -13.51 -3.07
C GLN A 232 -9.48 -13.28 -3.95
N CYS A 233 -10.16 -12.14 -3.80
CA CYS A 233 -11.36 -11.82 -4.59
C CYS A 233 -11.11 -11.78 -6.10
N ILE A 234 -9.86 -11.47 -6.52
CA ILE A 234 -9.50 -11.32 -7.94
C ILE A 234 -8.43 -12.31 -8.40
N SER A 235 -7.73 -12.97 -7.46
CA SER A 235 -6.57 -13.83 -7.79
C SER A 235 -6.83 -15.30 -7.60
N ASP A 236 -7.88 -15.68 -6.85
CA ASP A 236 -8.15 -17.06 -6.50
C ASP A 236 -9.39 -17.57 -7.22
N THR A 237 -9.35 -18.85 -7.58
CA THR A 237 -10.48 -19.58 -8.11
C THR A 237 -11.06 -20.47 -7.02
N TYR A 238 -12.35 -20.77 -7.10
CA TYR A 238 -13.02 -21.66 -6.16
C TYR A 238 -14.12 -22.45 -6.87
N GLU A 239 -14.53 -23.57 -6.27
CA GLU A 239 -15.67 -24.36 -6.75
C GLU A 239 -16.99 -23.71 -6.29
N PRO A 240 -17.73 -23.07 -7.21
CA PRO A 240 -18.89 -22.25 -6.84
C PRO A 240 -20.08 -23.07 -6.35
N GLY A 241 -20.13 -24.36 -6.68
CA GLY A 241 -21.24 -25.22 -6.31
C GLY A 241 -22.60 -24.68 -6.77
N SER A 242 -23.58 -24.65 -5.88
CA SER A 242 -24.95 -24.20 -6.18
C SER A 242 -25.09 -22.72 -6.57
N THR A 243 -24.10 -21.86 -6.26
CA THR A 243 -24.14 -20.46 -6.68
C THR A 243 -24.01 -20.31 -8.20
N PHE A 244 -23.35 -21.26 -8.87
CA PHE A 244 -23.24 -21.27 -10.34
C PHE A 244 -24.59 -21.52 -11.05
N LYS A 245 -25.60 -22.05 -10.34
CA LYS A 245 -26.93 -22.27 -10.91
C LYS A 245 -27.58 -20.98 -11.39
N ILE A 246 -27.27 -19.84 -10.77
CA ILE A 246 -27.76 -18.52 -11.21
C ILE A 246 -27.29 -18.23 -12.63
N ILE A 247 -26.01 -18.48 -12.93
CA ILE A 247 -25.45 -18.30 -14.28
C ILE A 247 -26.09 -19.28 -15.26
N THR A 248 -26.27 -20.55 -14.87
CA THR A 248 -26.92 -21.57 -15.71
C THR A 248 -28.35 -21.19 -16.04
N ALA A 249 -29.12 -20.70 -15.06
CA ALA A 249 -30.49 -20.26 -15.28
C ALA A 249 -30.57 -19.01 -16.16
N ALA A 250 -29.69 -18.03 -15.93
CA ALA A 250 -29.63 -16.81 -16.76
C ALA A 250 -29.30 -17.15 -18.22
N ALA A 251 -28.30 -17.98 -18.46
CA ALA A 251 -27.95 -18.44 -19.80
C ALA A 251 -29.10 -19.20 -20.49
N ALA A 252 -29.78 -20.09 -19.77
CA ALA A 252 -30.91 -20.86 -20.32
C ALA A 252 -32.09 -19.97 -20.70
N LEU A 253 -32.35 -18.90 -19.93
CA LEU A 253 -33.37 -17.91 -20.25
C LEU A 253 -32.96 -17.04 -21.46
N GLU A 254 -31.71 -16.59 -21.52
CA GLU A 254 -31.18 -15.76 -22.59
C GLU A 254 -31.23 -16.51 -23.95
N GLU A 255 -30.83 -17.77 -23.95
CA GLU A 255 -30.86 -18.65 -25.12
C GLU A 255 -32.28 -19.13 -25.48
N GLY A 256 -33.30 -18.77 -24.67
CA GLY A 256 -34.69 -19.13 -24.90
C GLY A 256 -35.01 -20.62 -24.82
N VAL A 257 -34.11 -21.43 -24.21
CA VAL A 257 -34.30 -22.89 -24.05
C VAL A 257 -35.18 -23.23 -22.87
N VAL A 258 -35.46 -22.26 -21.99
CA VAL A 258 -36.42 -22.35 -20.88
C VAL A 258 -37.19 -21.03 -20.74
N LYS A 259 -38.36 -21.09 -20.13
CA LYS A 259 -39.22 -19.95 -19.77
C LYS A 259 -39.40 -19.88 -18.26
N LEU A 260 -39.81 -18.73 -17.73
CA LEU A 260 -39.98 -18.52 -16.28
C LEU A 260 -41.07 -19.42 -15.67
N ASP A 261 -42.06 -19.86 -16.45
CA ASP A 261 -43.16 -20.71 -16.05
C ASP A 261 -42.96 -22.20 -16.35
N ASP A 262 -41.80 -22.58 -16.93
CA ASP A 262 -41.49 -23.97 -17.16
C ASP A 262 -41.31 -24.75 -15.85
N ALA A 263 -41.92 -25.92 -15.78
CA ALA A 263 -41.84 -26.80 -14.65
C ALA A 263 -40.96 -28.02 -14.95
N PHE A 264 -40.14 -28.39 -13.99
CA PHE A 264 -39.21 -29.52 -14.11
C PHE A 264 -39.48 -30.56 -13.02
N PHE A 265 -39.57 -31.83 -13.42
CA PHE A 265 -39.61 -32.94 -12.47
C PHE A 265 -38.20 -33.45 -12.15
N CYS A 266 -37.89 -33.48 -10.85
CA CYS A 266 -36.64 -34.03 -10.38
C CYS A 266 -36.82 -35.36 -9.67
N PRO A 267 -36.38 -36.51 -10.24
CA PRO A 267 -36.50 -37.82 -9.60
C PRO A 267 -35.49 -38.05 -8.46
N GLY A 268 -34.76 -36.99 -8.04
CA GLY A 268 -33.71 -37.07 -7.02
C GLY A 268 -32.35 -37.46 -7.55
N TYR A 269 -32.20 -37.74 -8.83
CA TYR A 269 -30.94 -38.04 -9.49
C TYR A 269 -31.03 -37.84 -11.01
N LYS A 270 -29.87 -37.72 -11.64
CA LYS A 270 -29.68 -37.75 -13.09
C LYS A 270 -28.56 -38.69 -13.45
N ILE A 271 -28.72 -39.47 -14.51
CA ILE A 271 -27.63 -40.29 -15.09
C ILE A 271 -26.95 -39.41 -16.15
N VAL A 272 -25.66 -39.17 -16.00
CA VAL A 272 -24.83 -38.49 -16.97
C VAL A 272 -23.75 -39.47 -17.39
N GLU A 273 -23.75 -39.85 -18.65
CA GLU A 273 -22.99 -40.99 -19.18
C GLU A 273 -23.29 -42.26 -18.38
N ASP A 274 -22.33 -42.82 -17.67
CA ASP A 274 -22.43 -43.99 -16.81
C ASP A 274 -22.53 -43.70 -15.32
N ARG A 275 -22.58 -42.40 -14.94
CA ARG A 275 -22.57 -41.95 -13.54
C ARG A 275 -23.92 -41.47 -13.07
N ARG A 276 -24.36 -41.96 -11.92
CA ARG A 276 -25.55 -41.48 -11.23
C ARG A 276 -25.21 -40.29 -10.34
N ILE A 277 -25.60 -39.06 -10.75
CA ILE A 277 -25.47 -37.85 -9.97
C ILE A 277 -26.74 -37.64 -9.17
N ARG A 278 -26.63 -37.60 -7.84
CA ARG A 278 -27.79 -37.38 -6.93
C ARG A 278 -27.96 -35.88 -6.68
N CYS A 279 -29.23 -35.47 -6.50
CA CYS A 279 -29.54 -34.15 -6.00
C CYS A 279 -29.07 -34.01 -4.55
N ALA A 280 -28.44 -32.87 -4.23
CA ALA A 280 -28.21 -32.46 -2.85
C ALA A 280 -29.54 -32.03 -2.24
N ARG A 281 -30.00 -32.71 -1.25
CA ARG A 281 -31.18 -32.35 -0.43
C ARG A 281 -30.72 -32.13 1.00
#